data_25a32fdcbd69b03335d7341a53e1858b
#
_entry.id   25a32fdcbd69b03335d7341a53e1858b
#
_cell.length_a   1.000
_cell.length_b   1.000
_cell.length_c   1.000
_cell.angle_alpha   90.00
_cell.angle_beta   90.00
_cell.angle_gamma   90.00
#
_symmetry.space_group_name_H-M   'P 1'
#
loop_
_entity.id
_entity.type
_entity.pdbx_description
1 polymer ?
#
loop_
_entity_poly.entity_id
_entity_poly.type
_entity_poly.pdbx_seq_one_letter_code
_entity_poly.pdbx_strand_id
1 'polypeptide(L)'
;PKNNTSGVILCQECYDNLGLCTICADTIHLDDCETFNDELYCETCFLENYYHCESCDDVEHVDDRYESEYGGSYCESCYYELFMTCPRCDSEIPQEDSCYDGSRDEYMCSSCYEQQDSSVDLDSHRNYHIEPPVEGDTFSTNRFERAVGVEIETIGYTADDIRDNFSAFRVSCDGSIDNDQDEEGFEFISNPMRGDHLFHEIDKIGNYLLENDFRVNRSCGLHVHIDARDLFYKELKGISMVMKSFEQVVFSMMPKSRYSSHWCKNMAIDKKTIREINSNKEFIRSWYWACEHSPSMDKYNDARYHGLNLHARVYLGTIEFRYHSGTNNPVKIKNWITICQSIVEKGIELGKVMDEVPENWDSKTHKLMTENELGLADFIEILELSSISQYIIERIRKFNRYSTENDRQYVTNNFTNSTSSV
;
A
#
# COMPACT_ATOMS: atom_id res chain seq x y z
N PRO A 1 25.22 53.15 56.22
CA PRO A 1 23.88 52.99 55.66
C PRO A 1 23.71 53.87 54.44
N LYS A 2 23.12 53.32 53.33
CA LYS A 2 22.79 54.03 52.12
C LYS A 2 21.28 54.11 51.98
N ASN A 3 20.74 55.12 51.30
CA ASN A 3 19.34 55.23 51.03
C ASN A 3 19.02 54.68 49.62
N ASN A 4 17.88 54.01 49.51
CA ASN A 4 17.30 53.71 48.20
C ASN A 4 16.52 54.91 47.64
N THR A 5 15.96 54.81 46.46
CA THR A 5 15.12 55.84 45.83
C THR A 5 13.89 56.24 46.66
N SER A 6 13.39 55.39 47.56
CA SER A 6 12.27 55.62 48.46
C SER A 6 12.70 56.19 49.84
N GLY A 7 13.98 56.53 50.04
CA GLY A 7 14.51 57.08 51.27
C GLY A 7 14.65 56.12 52.45
N VAL A 8 14.53 54.83 52.24
CA VAL A 8 14.71 53.77 53.24
C VAL A 8 16.20 53.54 53.49
N ILE A 9 16.61 53.49 54.76
CA ILE A 9 17.99 53.20 55.17
C ILE A 9 18.25 51.71 55.13
N LEU A 10 19.22 51.28 54.30
CA LEU A 10 19.60 49.86 54.10
C LEU A 10 20.99 49.60 54.61
N CYS A 11 21.29 48.32 54.95
CA CYS A 11 22.69 47.86 55.12
C CYS A 11 23.38 47.78 53.75
N GLN A 12 24.73 47.64 53.76
CA GLN A 12 25.50 47.60 52.55
C GLN A 12 25.12 46.42 51.66
N GLU A 13 24.94 45.25 52.22
CA GLU A 13 24.56 44.02 51.54
C GLU A 13 23.17 44.14 50.86
N CYS A 14 22.15 44.66 51.58
CA CYS A 14 20.83 44.90 50.99
C CYS A 14 20.86 45.99 49.89
N TYR A 15 21.75 46.97 49.99
CA TYR A 15 21.90 48.02 49.00
C TYR A 15 22.58 47.48 47.71
N ASP A 16 23.60 46.65 47.88
CA ASP A 16 24.36 46.06 46.80
C ASP A 16 23.51 45.02 46.00
N ASN A 17 22.43 44.51 46.59
CA ASN A 17 21.46 43.63 45.97
C ASN A 17 20.27 44.35 45.31
N LEU A 18 20.35 45.65 45.07
CA LEU A 18 19.34 46.44 44.38
C LEU A 18 19.80 46.88 43.00
N GLY A 19 18.87 46.80 42.03
CA GLY A 19 19.03 47.31 40.72
C GLY A 19 17.89 48.31 40.36
N LEU A 20 17.95 48.89 39.16
CA LEU A 20 16.87 49.71 38.62
C LEU A 20 16.29 49.00 37.38
N CYS A 21 14.97 48.92 37.31
CA CYS A 21 14.29 48.46 36.12
C CYS A 21 14.60 49.44 34.95
N THR A 22 15.03 48.92 33.84
CA THR A 22 15.41 49.68 32.66
C THR A 22 14.25 50.45 32.08
N ILE A 23 13.00 49.93 32.21
CA ILE A 23 11.78 50.56 31.65
C ILE A 23 11.17 51.57 32.62
N CYS A 24 10.79 51.16 33.84
CA CYS A 24 10.07 52.04 34.76
C CYS A 24 10.97 52.81 35.74
N ALA A 25 12.26 52.48 35.78
CA ALA A 25 13.26 53.01 36.73
C ALA A 25 12.94 52.75 38.23
N ASP A 26 12.06 51.80 38.53
CA ASP A 26 11.79 51.40 39.90
C ASP A 26 13.00 50.61 40.45
N THR A 27 13.22 50.74 41.76
CA THR A 27 14.22 49.97 42.48
C THR A 27 13.68 48.57 42.71
N ILE A 28 14.45 47.56 42.24
CA ILE A 28 14.09 46.14 42.32
C ILE A 28 15.19 45.36 43.03
N HIS A 29 14.83 44.31 43.71
CA HIS A 29 15.81 43.38 44.26
C HIS A 29 16.33 42.47 43.18
N LEU A 30 17.63 42.20 43.15
CA LEU A 30 18.27 41.41 42.08
C LEU A 30 17.73 39.95 42.04
N ASP A 31 17.24 39.41 43.14
CA ASP A 31 16.61 38.08 43.18
C ASP A 31 15.18 38.05 42.61
N ASP A 32 14.53 39.25 42.45
CA ASP A 32 13.16 39.40 41.98
C ASP A 32 13.09 40.11 40.62
N CYS A 33 14.19 40.06 39.83
CA CYS A 33 14.24 40.70 38.51
C CYS A 33 14.52 39.71 37.42
N GLU A 34 14.03 40.04 36.21
CA GLU A 34 14.41 39.38 34.98
C GLU A 34 15.63 40.09 34.34
N THR A 35 16.53 39.33 33.74
CA THR A 35 17.71 39.87 33.07
C THR A 35 17.71 39.47 31.59
N PHE A 36 17.71 40.47 30.72
CA PHE A 36 17.79 40.25 29.27
C PHE A 36 18.69 41.27 28.62
N ASN A 37 19.61 40.85 27.73
CA ASN A 37 20.60 41.67 27.07
C ASN A 37 21.44 42.57 28.02
N ASP A 38 21.85 42.01 29.18
CA ASP A 38 22.60 42.70 30.24
C ASP A 38 21.81 43.85 30.92
N GLU A 39 20.49 43.91 30.72
CA GLU A 39 19.61 44.87 31.36
C GLU A 39 18.69 44.23 32.38
N LEU A 40 18.25 45.00 33.41
CA LEU A 40 17.41 44.52 34.50
C LEU A 40 15.95 45.01 34.31
N TYR A 41 15.01 44.11 34.50
CA TYR A 41 13.59 44.40 34.40
C TYR A 41 12.83 43.94 35.65
N CYS A 42 11.86 44.72 36.12
CA CYS A 42 10.87 44.17 37.06
C CYS A 42 9.93 43.22 36.31
N GLU A 43 9.35 42.25 37.02
CA GLU A 43 8.47 41.24 36.44
C GLU A 43 7.37 41.85 35.57
N THR A 44 6.73 42.94 36.04
CA THR A 44 5.66 43.60 35.27
C THR A 44 6.17 44.16 33.93
N CYS A 45 7.28 44.91 33.97
CA CYS A 45 7.82 45.48 32.74
C CYS A 45 8.38 44.40 31.80
N PHE A 46 8.92 43.33 32.34
CA PHE A 46 9.38 42.20 31.54
C PHE A 46 8.18 41.54 30.82
N LEU A 47 7.14 41.13 31.52
CA LEU A 47 5.97 40.45 30.97
C LEU A 47 5.13 41.35 30.01
N GLU A 48 5.20 42.69 30.16
CA GLU A 48 4.55 43.61 29.22
C GLU A 48 5.32 43.74 27.91
N ASN A 49 6.64 43.44 27.85
CA ASN A 49 7.48 43.70 26.69
C ASN A 49 8.15 42.43 26.13
N TYR A 50 8.33 41.40 26.95
CA TYR A 50 9.04 40.19 26.58
C TYR A 50 8.29 38.95 27.05
N TYR A 51 8.63 37.83 26.46
CA TYR A 51 8.13 36.52 26.87
C TYR A 51 9.22 35.46 26.64
N HIS A 52 9.10 34.32 27.33
CA HIS A 52 9.91 33.13 27.06
C HIS A 52 9.19 32.24 26.07
N CYS A 53 9.91 31.78 25.04
CA CYS A 53 9.41 30.77 24.13
C CYS A 53 9.23 29.44 24.88
N GLU A 54 8.04 28.86 24.88
CA GLU A 54 7.75 27.61 25.59
C GLU A 54 8.49 26.37 25.04
N SER A 55 9.10 26.45 23.86
CA SER A 55 9.85 25.36 23.26
C SER A 55 11.36 25.45 23.50
N CYS A 56 11.99 26.63 23.26
CA CYS A 56 13.43 26.80 23.37
C CYS A 56 13.87 27.62 24.59
N ASP A 57 12.94 28.20 25.34
CA ASP A 57 13.15 29.09 26.50
C ASP A 57 13.86 30.42 26.17
N ASP A 58 14.07 30.73 24.87
CA ASP A 58 14.62 32.01 24.44
C ASP A 58 13.64 33.16 24.72
N VAL A 59 14.20 34.32 25.08
CA VAL A 59 13.43 35.55 25.36
C VAL A 59 13.26 36.36 24.07
N GLU A 60 11.99 36.66 23.77
CA GLU A 60 11.61 37.43 22.57
C GLU A 60 10.69 38.59 22.95
N HIS A 61 10.58 39.61 22.07
CA HIS A 61 9.67 40.71 22.27
C HIS A 61 8.22 40.29 22.03
N VAL A 62 7.26 40.84 22.80
CA VAL A 62 5.83 40.46 22.69
C VAL A 62 5.23 40.73 21.31
N ASP A 63 5.78 41.69 20.54
CA ASP A 63 5.33 41.98 19.18
C ASP A 63 5.70 40.84 18.17
N ASP A 64 6.71 40.01 18.52
CA ASP A 64 7.18 38.90 17.70
C ASP A 64 6.64 37.57 18.20
N ARG A 65 5.58 37.59 19.09
CA ARG A 65 5.00 36.42 19.70
C ARG A 65 4.01 35.70 18.80
N TYR A 66 4.20 34.41 18.66
CA TYR A 66 3.26 33.49 18.03
C TYR A 66 2.50 32.72 19.11
N GLU A 67 1.18 32.89 19.15
CA GLU A 67 0.29 32.16 20.06
C GLU A 67 -0.37 31.01 19.31
N SER A 68 -0.25 29.77 19.83
CA SER A 68 -0.91 28.60 19.25
C SER A 68 -2.35 28.46 19.75
N GLU A 69 -3.28 28.01 18.90
CA GLU A 69 -4.64 27.63 19.29
C GLU A 69 -4.66 26.50 20.33
N TYR A 70 -3.57 25.73 20.45
CA TYR A 70 -3.37 24.70 21.46
C TYR A 70 -2.81 25.25 22.77
N GLY A 71 -2.58 26.54 22.83
CA GLY A 71 -1.98 27.26 23.94
C GLY A 71 -0.47 27.41 23.79
N GLY A 72 0.09 28.31 24.63
CA GLY A 72 1.52 28.58 24.62
C GLY A 72 1.92 29.76 23.73
N SER A 73 3.12 30.27 24.03
CA SER A 73 3.77 31.39 23.32
C SER A 73 5.11 30.93 22.78
N TYR A 74 5.33 31.13 21.49
CA TYR A 74 6.48 30.60 20.77
C TYR A 74 7.20 31.68 19.95
N CYS A 75 8.51 31.54 19.79
CA CYS A 75 9.25 32.33 18.78
C CYS A 75 8.90 31.79 17.37
N GLU A 76 9.15 32.60 16.34
CA GLU A 76 8.77 32.27 14.96
C GLU A 76 9.29 30.88 14.52
N SER A 77 10.57 30.58 14.79
CA SER A 77 11.16 29.31 14.37
C SER A 77 10.52 28.09 15.05
N CYS A 78 10.31 28.16 16.38
CA CYS A 78 9.67 27.08 17.13
C CYS A 78 8.21 26.90 16.75
N TYR A 79 7.50 28.00 16.50
CA TYR A 79 6.11 27.94 16.06
C TYR A 79 5.96 27.15 14.74
N TYR A 80 6.73 27.52 13.71
CA TYR A 80 6.68 26.84 12.41
C TYR A 80 7.32 25.44 12.42
N GLU A 81 8.14 25.10 13.40
CA GLU A 81 8.64 23.73 13.60
C GLU A 81 7.60 22.82 14.27
N LEU A 82 6.75 23.38 15.16
CA LEU A 82 5.78 22.60 15.93
C LEU A 82 4.37 22.59 15.29
N PHE A 83 4.01 23.63 14.58
CA PHE A 83 2.65 23.81 14.05
C PHE A 83 2.66 24.09 12.55
N MET A 84 1.56 23.76 11.91
CA MET A 84 1.28 24.10 10.52
C MET A 84 -0.18 24.43 10.34
N THR A 85 -0.51 25.11 9.25
CA THR A 85 -1.90 25.41 8.87
C THR A 85 -2.40 24.36 7.88
N CYS A 86 -3.54 23.75 8.14
CA CYS A 86 -4.18 22.84 7.20
C CYS A 86 -4.60 23.62 5.93
N PRO A 87 -4.12 23.25 4.73
CA PRO A 87 -4.42 24.00 3.49
C PRO A 87 -5.88 23.91 3.03
N ARG A 88 -6.71 23.09 3.71
CA ARG A 88 -8.11 22.87 3.35
C ARG A 88 -9.12 23.59 4.24
N CYS A 89 -8.84 23.69 5.52
CA CYS A 89 -9.78 24.28 6.48
C CYS A 89 -9.17 25.45 7.26
N ASP A 90 -7.92 25.79 6.96
CA ASP A 90 -7.16 26.87 7.60
C ASP A 90 -6.99 26.69 9.13
N SER A 91 -7.26 25.48 9.67
CA SER A 91 -7.01 25.17 11.08
C SER A 91 -5.52 25.02 11.33
N GLU A 92 -5.04 25.54 12.43
CA GLU A 92 -3.74 25.20 12.97
C GLU A 92 -3.74 23.72 13.42
N ILE A 93 -2.64 23.02 13.20
CA ILE A 93 -2.43 21.64 13.65
C ILE A 93 -0.99 21.43 14.12
N PRO A 94 -0.75 20.64 15.19
CA PRO A 94 0.59 20.17 15.50
C PRO A 94 1.15 19.38 14.32
N GLN A 95 2.43 19.57 13.99
CA GLN A 95 3.05 18.86 12.88
C GLN A 95 3.01 17.33 13.04
N GLU A 96 3.13 16.84 14.28
CA GLU A 96 3.04 15.42 14.61
C GLU A 96 1.64 14.80 14.36
N ASP A 97 0.58 15.61 14.37
CA ASP A 97 -0.80 15.21 14.11
C ASP A 97 -1.21 15.40 12.65
N SER A 98 -0.29 15.88 11.81
CA SER A 98 -0.55 16.10 10.40
C SER A 98 -0.59 14.78 9.62
N CYS A 99 -1.48 14.72 8.61
CA CYS A 99 -1.60 13.61 7.68
C CYS A 99 -1.07 14.03 6.30
N TYR A 100 -0.11 13.27 5.77
CA TYR A 100 0.44 13.53 4.44
C TYR A 100 -0.45 12.96 3.34
N ASP A 101 -0.84 13.79 2.38
CA ASP A 101 -1.51 13.38 1.14
C ASP A 101 -0.50 13.25 0.00
N GLY A 102 -0.05 12.02 -0.26
CA GLY A 102 0.95 11.72 -1.31
C GLY A 102 0.45 12.03 -2.73
N SER A 103 -0.88 12.17 -2.96
CA SER A 103 -1.41 12.54 -4.28
C SER A 103 -1.26 14.02 -4.59
N ARG A 104 -1.12 14.85 -3.56
CA ARG A 104 -1.03 16.31 -3.66
C ARG A 104 0.28 16.87 -3.15
N ASP A 105 1.11 16.00 -2.57
CA ASP A 105 2.38 16.38 -1.94
C ASP A 105 2.18 17.46 -0.86
N GLU A 106 1.12 17.31 -0.03
CA GLU A 106 0.76 18.26 1.01
C GLU A 106 0.38 17.57 2.33
N TYR A 107 0.61 18.27 3.46
CA TYR A 107 0.14 17.85 4.78
C TYR A 107 -1.17 18.55 5.11
N MET A 108 -2.08 17.87 5.84
CA MET A 108 -3.37 18.41 6.27
C MET A 108 -3.81 17.83 7.60
N CYS A 109 -4.85 18.40 8.23
CA CYS A 109 -5.42 17.86 9.45
C CYS A 109 -6.09 16.50 9.20
N SER A 110 -6.16 15.66 10.23
CA SER A 110 -6.78 14.34 10.18
C SER A 110 -8.25 14.40 9.73
N SER A 111 -8.99 15.43 10.15
CA SER A 111 -10.38 15.61 9.75
C SER A 111 -10.54 15.86 8.24
N CYS A 112 -9.72 16.73 7.65
CA CYS A 112 -9.74 17.00 6.21
C CYS A 112 -9.22 15.79 5.42
N TYR A 113 -8.22 15.10 5.93
CA TYR A 113 -7.71 13.85 5.37
C TYR A 113 -8.80 12.76 5.39
N GLU A 114 -9.51 12.60 6.50
CA GLU A 114 -10.63 11.65 6.63
C GLU A 114 -11.83 12.00 5.75
N GLN A 115 -12.11 13.29 5.52
CA GLN A 115 -13.19 13.71 4.61
C GLN A 115 -12.89 13.39 3.15
N GLN A 116 -11.61 13.33 2.74
CA GLN A 116 -11.25 12.85 1.39
C GLN A 116 -11.63 11.39 1.19
N ASP A 117 -11.41 10.55 2.21
CA ASP A 117 -11.73 9.13 2.19
C ASP A 117 -13.24 8.83 2.18
N SER A 118 -14.08 9.79 2.56
CA SER A 118 -15.52 9.58 2.72
C SER A 118 -16.28 9.29 1.41
N SER A 119 -15.66 9.51 0.26
CA SER A 119 -16.26 9.28 -1.07
C SER A 119 -15.95 7.90 -1.65
N VAL A 120 -15.02 7.16 -1.05
CA VAL A 120 -14.58 5.85 -1.54
C VAL A 120 -14.75 4.81 -0.45
N ASP A 121 -15.53 3.78 -0.72
CA ASP A 121 -15.71 2.62 0.15
C ASP A 121 -15.63 1.31 -0.66
N LEU A 122 -15.67 0.16 0.01
CA LEU A 122 -15.62 -1.13 -0.66
C LEU A 122 -16.89 -1.47 -1.43
N ASP A 123 -17.99 -0.72 -1.25
CA ASP A 123 -19.23 -0.89 -1.98
C ASP A 123 -19.31 0.02 -3.22
N SER A 124 -18.32 0.89 -3.45
CA SER A 124 -18.30 1.89 -4.54
C SER A 124 -17.91 1.32 -5.91
N HIS A 125 -17.55 0.05 -6.00
CA HIS A 125 -17.08 -0.60 -7.24
C HIS A 125 -18.12 -0.57 -8.38
N ARG A 126 -17.64 -0.72 -9.62
CA ARG A 126 -18.50 -0.87 -10.80
C ARG A 126 -19.17 -2.26 -10.82
N ASN A 127 -20.40 -2.28 -11.27
CA ASN A 127 -21.08 -3.55 -11.56
C ASN A 127 -20.59 -4.15 -12.88
N TYR A 128 -20.37 -5.46 -12.89
CA TYR A 128 -20.12 -6.23 -14.10
C TYR A 128 -20.94 -7.52 -14.08
N HIS A 129 -21.21 -8.03 -15.28
CA HIS A 129 -21.91 -9.30 -15.47
C HIS A 129 -20.90 -10.44 -15.44
N ILE A 130 -21.24 -11.52 -14.73
CA ILE A 130 -20.49 -12.78 -14.76
C ILE A 130 -21.17 -13.68 -15.77
N GLU A 131 -20.41 -14.18 -16.75
CA GLU A 131 -20.96 -15.15 -17.70
C GLU A 131 -21.43 -16.40 -16.96
N PRO A 132 -22.68 -16.85 -17.20
CA PRO A 132 -23.15 -18.11 -16.65
C PRO A 132 -22.32 -19.26 -17.23
N PRO A 133 -22.10 -20.35 -16.47
CA PRO A 133 -21.52 -21.56 -17.03
C PRO A 133 -22.33 -22.07 -18.21
N VAL A 134 -21.64 -22.62 -19.22
CA VAL A 134 -22.31 -23.25 -20.37
C VAL A 134 -23.02 -24.52 -19.88
N GLU A 135 -24.24 -24.79 -20.42
CA GLU A 135 -25.03 -25.99 -20.07
C GLU A 135 -24.18 -27.25 -20.40
N GLY A 136 -23.90 -28.05 -19.38
CA GLY A 136 -23.06 -29.25 -19.51
C GLY A 136 -21.63 -29.10 -18.90
N ASP A 137 -21.20 -27.90 -18.48
CA ASP A 137 -19.96 -27.74 -17.73
C ASP A 137 -20.06 -28.42 -16.37
N THR A 138 -19.24 -29.42 -16.18
CA THR A 138 -19.10 -30.07 -14.88
C THR A 138 -18.06 -29.30 -14.07
N PHE A 139 -18.47 -28.69 -12.96
CA PHE A 139 -17.57 -28.05 -11.98
C PHE A 139 -16.66 -29.06 -11.26
N SER A 140 -16.33 -30.18 -11.89
CA SER A 140 -15.81 -31.37 -11.21
C SER A 140 -14.34 -31.27 -10.77
N THR A 141 -13.59 -30.31 -11.26
CA THR A 141 -12.14 -30.21 -10.97
C THR A 141 -11.74 -28.93 -10.29
N ASN A 142 -12.64 -27.94 -10.20
CA ASN A 142 -12.27 -26.62 -9.67
C ASN A 142 -12.94 -26.38 -8.31
N ARG A 143 -12.15 -26.43 -7.24
CA ARG A 143 -12.57 -26.07 -5.89
C ARG A 143 -12.87 -24.58 -5.73
N PHE A 144 -12.66 -23.78 -6.78
CA PHE A 144 -12.78 -22.34 -6.74
C PHE A 144 -14.07 -21.88 -7.43
N GLU A 145 -14.95 -21.27 -6.67
CA GLU A 145 -16.24 -20.79 -7.15
C GLU A 145 -16.23 -19.34 -7.62
N ARG A 146 -15.15 -18.59 -7.35
CA ARG A 146 -15.09 -17.17 -7.72
C ARG A 146 -14.90 -17.01 -9.21
N ALA A 147 -15.58 -15.99 -9.77
CA ALA A 147 -15.37 -15.62 -11.15
C ALA A 147 -13.97 -15.02 -11.32
N VAL A 148 -13.38 -15.32 -12.47
CA VAL A 148 -12.05 -14.86 -12.87
C VAL A 148 -12.14 -14.21 -14.25
N GLY A 149 -11.51 -13.04 -14.39
CA GLY A 149 -11.18 -12.40 -15.65
C GLY A 149 -9.68 -12.45 -15.87
N VAL A 150 -9.26 -12.50 -17.12
CA VAL A 150 -7.84 -12.43 -17.51
C VAL A 150 -7.62 -11.35 -18.56
N GLU A 151 -6.47 -10.69 -18.47
CA GLU A 151 -5.96 -9.77 -19.47
C GLU A 151 -4.64 -10.35 -19.99
N ILE A 152 -4.58 -10.68 -21.29
CA ILE A 152 -3.41 -11.29 -21.94
C ILE A 152 -2.82 -10.23 -22.85
N GLU A 153 -1.68 -9.67 -22.47
CA GLU A 153 -0.93 -8.73 -23.28
C GLU A 153 -0.01 -9.47 -24.27
N THR A 154 -0.05 -9.07 -25.54
CA THR A 154 0.65 -9.73 -26.61
C THR A 154 0.94 -8.75 -27.77
N ILE A 155 1.77 -9.17 -28.73
CA ILE A 155 2.16 -8.41 -29.92
C ILE A 155 1.75 -9.22 -31.15
N GLY A 156 1.15 -8.55 -32.14
CA GLY A 156 0.76 -9.16 -33.41
C GLY A 156 0.54 -8.13 -34.50
N TYR A 157 0.09 -8.60 -35.67
CA TYR A 157 -0.14 -7.73 -36.83
C TYR A 157 -1.57 -7.24 -36.94
N THR A 158 -2.54 -8.06 -36.55
CA THR A 158 -3.97 -7.73 -36.55
C THR A 158 -4.74 -8.64 -35.60
N ALA A 159 -5.83 -8.14 -35.08
CA ALA A 159 -6.76 -8.89 -34.23
C ALA A 159 -8.22 -8.78 -34.71
N ASP A 160 -8.44 -8.48 -35.96
CA ASP A 160 -9.77 -8.20 -36.55
C ASP A 160 -10.74 -9.38 -36.42
N ASP A 161 -10.25 -10.61 -36.53
CA ASP A 161 -11.07 -11.83 -36.50
C ASP A 161 -11.51 -12.25 -35.08
N ILE A 162 -11.01 -11.61 -34.05
CA ILE A 162 -11.22 -12.04 -32.66
C ILE A 162 -12.69 -11.86 -32.24
N ARG A 163 -13.29 -10.74 -32.60
CA ARG A 163 -14.67 -10.42 -32.21
C ARG A 163 -15.69 -11.44 -32.70
N ASP A 164 -15.41 -12.03 -33.87
CA ASP A 164 -16.31 -12.99 -34.49
C ASP A 164 -16.10 -14.42 -33.97
N ASN A 165 -14.89 -14.74 -33.48
CA ASN A 165 -14.48 -16.08 -33.09
C ASN A 165 -14.49 -16.32 -31.57
N PHE A 166 -14.45 -15.28 -30.76
CA PHE A 166 -14.30 -15.37 -29.31
C PHE A 166 -15.25 -14.42 -28.56
N SER A 167 -16.50 -14.84 -28.37
CA SER A 167 -17.48 -14.04 -27.63
C SER A 167 -17.11 -13.79 -26.14
N ALA A 168 -16.28 -14.69 -25.58
CA ALA A 168 -15.77 -14.56 -24.21
C ALA A 168 -14.63 -13.55 -24.06
N PHE A 169 -14.07 -13.03 -25.16
CA PHE A 169 -12.95 -12.08 -25.15
C PHE A 169 -13.25 -10.82 -25.96
N ARG A 170 -12.76 -9.71 -25.47
CA ARG A 170 -12.64 -8.46 -26.24
C ARG A 170 -11.18 -8.13 -26.45
N VAL A 171 -10.87 -7.43 -27.52
CA VAL A 171 -9.51 -6.99 -27.86
C VAL A 171 -9.45 -5.49 -27.78
N SER A 172 -8.37 -4.99 -27.22
CA SER A 172 -8.02 -3.57 -27.17
C SER A 172 -6.55 -3.39 -27.61
N CYS A 173 -6.26 -2.34 -28.36
CA CYS A 173 -4.86 -1.94 -28.57
C CYS A 173 -4.29 -1.38 -27.29
N ASP A 174 -3.05 -1.74 -26.94
CA ASP A 174 -2.34 -1.24 -25.77
C ASP A 174 -1.01 -0.58 -26.18
N GLY A 175 -1.00 0.75 -26.17
CA GLY A 175 0.18 1.54 -26.51
C GLY A 175 1.30 1.51 -25.46
N SER A 176 1.13 0.83 -24.33
CA SER A 176 2.17 0.62 -23.33
C SER A 176 3.08 -0.57 -23.63
N ILE A 177 2.69 -1.40 -24.62
CA ILE A 177 3.44 -2.58 -25.04
C ILE A 177 4.48 -2.16 -26.08
N ASP A 178 5.76 -2.44 -25.81
CA ASP A 178 6.86 -2.21 -26.75
C ASP A 178 6.67 -3.12 -27.98
N ASN A 179 6.62 -2.56 -29.19
CA ASN A 179 6.43 -3.28 -30.45
C ASN A 179 7.32 -2.72 -31.54
N ASP A 180 7.56 -3.51 -32.63
CA ASP A 180 8.26 -3.09 -33.83
C ASP A 180 7.32 -2.30 -34.76
N GLN A 181 7.89 -1.61 -35.79
CA GLN A 181 7.16 -0.65 -36.65
C GLN A 181 5.94 -1.22 -37.38
N ASP A 182 5.90 -2.53 -37.63
CA ASP A 182 4.81 -3.19 -38.36
C ASP A 182 3.91 -4.05 -37.46
N GLU A 183 4.08 -3.94 -36.14
CA GLU A 183 3.34 -4.73 -35.15
C GLU A 183 2.58 -3.82 -34.17
N GLU A 184 1.52 -4.33 -33.59
CA GLU A 184 0.73 -3.64 -32.56
C GLU A 184 0.72 -4.43 -31.26
N GLY A 185 0.66 -3.70 -30.15
CA GLY A 185 0.38 -4.25 -28.82
C GLY A 185 -1.11 -4.46 -28.64
N PHE A 186 -1.50 -5.66 -28.25
CA PHE A 186 -2.88 -6.03 -28.00
C PHE A 186 -3.07 -6.53 -26.58
N GLU A 187 -4.20 -6.19 -25.99
CA GLU A 187 -4.69 -6.72 -24.74
C GLU A 187 -5.99 -7.51 -25.00
N PHE A 188 -5.95 -8.82 -24.75
CA PHE A 188 -7.09 -9.73 -24.84
C PHE A 188 -7.73 -9.85 -23.47
N ILE A 189 -8.91 -9.27 -23.30
CA ILE A 189 -9.60 -9.15 -22.02
C ILE A 189 -10.78 -10.10 -22.01
N SER A 190 -10.77 -11.09 -21.11
CA SER A 190 -11.89 -12.01 -20.97
C SER A 190 -13.06 -11.38 -20.22
N ASN A 191 -14.26 -11.88 -20.49
CA ASN A 191 -15.36 -11.72 -19.56
C ASN A 191 -15.08 -12.52 -18.28
N PRO A 192 -15.66 -12.13 -17.12
CA PRO A 192 -15.53 -12.91 -15.89
C PRO A 192 -16.26 -14.26 -16.03
N MET A 193 -15.51 -15.35 -15.86
CA MET A 193 -16.01 -16.75 -16.02
C MET A 193 -15.63 -17.59 -14.81
N ARG A 194 -16.22 -18.78 -14.68
CA ARG A 194 -15.98 -19.71 -13.56
C ARG A 194 -15.63 -21.12 -14.05
N GLY A 195 -14.93 -21.85 -13.20
CA GLY A 195 -14.73 -23.31 -13.34
C GLY A 195 -14.15 -23.74 -14.67
N ASP A 196 -14.65 -24.85 -15.18
CA ASP A 196 -14.17 -25.48 -16.42
C ASP A 196 -14.44 -24.62 -17.66
N HIS A 197 -15.50 -23.79 -17.65
CA HIS A 197 -15.78 -22.85 -18.73
C HIS A 197 -14.63 -21.85 -18.93
N LEU A 198 -14.12 -21.26 -17.85
CA LEU A 198 -12.95 -20.40 -17.90
C LEU A 198 -11.75 -21.11 -18.55
N PHE A 199 -11.45 -22.33 -18.10
CA PHE A 199 -10.29 -23.07 -18.59
C PHE A 199 -10.44 -23.50 -20.05
N HIS A 200 -11.65 -23.80 -20.47
CA HIS A 200 -11.95 -24.09 -21.88
C HIS A 200 -11.73 -22.87 -22.77
N GLU A 201 -12.23 -21.70 -22.37
CA GLU A 201 -12.01 -20.46 -23.13
C GLU A 201 -10.53 -20.02 -23.13
N ILE A 202 -9.79 -20.28 -22.05
CA ILE A 202 -8.33 -20.08 -22.01
C ILE A 202 -7.60 -21.01 -22.98
N ASP A 203 -8.02 -22.27 -23.11
CA ASP A 203 -7.43 -23.18 -24.10
C ASP A 203 -7.70 -22.69 -25.52
N LYS A 204 -8.91 -22.25 -25.84
CA LYS A 204 -9.26 -21.73 -27.16
C LYS A 204 -8.42 -20.50 -27.52
N ILE A 205 -8.42 -19.47 -26.65
CA ILE A 205 -7.71 -18.22 -26.97
C ILE A 205 -6.21 -18.43 -27.00
N GLY A 206 -5.63 -19.20 -26.07
CA GLY A 206 -4.20 -19.45 -26.03
C GLY A 206 -3.70 -20.21 -27.26
N ASN A 207 -4.44 -21.22 -27.72
CA ASN A 207 -4.12 -21.93 -28.96
C ASN A 207 -4.25 -21.02 -30.19
N TYR A 208 -5.32 -20.21 -30.26
CA TYR A 208 -5.47 -19.23 -31.36
C TYR A 208 -4.28 -18.26 -31.41
N LEU A 209 -3.85 -17.70 -30.29
CA LEU A 209 -2.71 -16.77 -30.23
C LEU A 209 -1.42 -17.43 -30.68
N LEU A 210 -1.21 -18.71 -30.33
CA LEU A 210 -0.03 -19.47 -30.75
C LEU A 210 -0.07 -19.83 -32.25
N GLU A 211 -1.24 -20.16 -32.80
CA GLU A 211 -1.42 -20.55 -34.20
C GLU A 211 -1.36 -19.35 -35.15
N ASN A 212 -1.64 -18.14 -34.66
CA ASN A 212 -1.66 -16.90 -35.45
C ASN A 212 -0.44 -15.98 -35.19
N ASP A 213 0.67 -16.57 -34.73
CA ASP A 213 1.96 -15.90 -34.55
C ASP A 213 1.96 -14.69 -33.59
N PHE A 214 0.99 -14.61 -32.68
CA PHE A 214 1.06 -13.65 -31.59
C PHE A 214 2.22 -13.97 -30.67
N ARG A 215 2.97 -12.95 -30.29
CA ARG A 215 4.19 -13.06 -29.50
C ARG A 215 4.07 -12.27 -28.19
N VAL A 216 4.94 -12.57 -27.29
CA VAL A 216 5.08 -11.82 -26.04
C VAL A 216 6.53 -11.37 -25.87
N ASN A 217 6.73 -10.18 -25.33
CA ASN A 217 8.04 -9.67 -24.98
C ASN A 217 8.11 -9.29 -23.48
N ARG A 218 9.18 -8.57 -23.10
CA ARG A 218 9.42 -8.16 -21.72
C ARG A 218 8.43 -7.11 -21.19
N SER A 219 7.75 -6.36 -22.05
CA SER A 219 6.74 -5.36 -21.67
C SER A 219 5.38 -6.00 -21.41
N CYS A 220 5.09 -7.14 -22.04
CA CYS A 220 3.82 -7.84 -21.88
C CYS A 220 3.66 -8.43 -20.48
N GLY A 221 2.45 -8.29 -19.91
CA GLY A 221 1.99 -8.92 -18.68
C GLY A 221 0.87 -9.94 -18.93
N LEU A 222 0.56 -10.69 -17.90
CA LEU A 222 -0.68 -11.47 -17.76
C LEU A 222 -1.29 -11.04 -16.44
N HIS A 223 -2.48 -10.44 -16.50
CA HIS A 223 -3.21 -10.00 -15.32
C HIS A 223 -4.38 -10.94 -15.05
N VAL A 224 -4.58 -11.26 -13.78
CA VAL A 224 -5.68 -12.11 -13.33
C VAL A 224 -6.52 -11.35 -12.34
N HIS A 225 -7.78 -11.16 -12.66
CA HIS A 225 -8.79 -10.51 -11.81
C HIS A 225 -9.68 -11.58 -11.16
N ILE A 226 -9.81 -11.54 -9.85
CA ILE A 226 -10.70 -12.44 -9.10
C ILE A 226 -11.83 -11.62 -8.49
N ASP A 227 -13.08 -12.04 -8.70
CA ASP A 227 -14.27 -11.39 -8.11
C ASP A 227 -14.13 -11.30 -6.59
N ALA A 228 -14.25 -10.09 -6.08
CA ALA A 228 -14.03 -9.77 -4.68
C ALA A 228 -15.11 -8.81 -4.11
N ARG A 229 -16.24 -8.62 -4.82
CA ARG A 229 -17.29 -7.66 -4.43
C ARG A 229 -17.91 -7.96 -3.06
N ASP A 230 -17.90 -9.20 -2.64
CA ASP A 230 -18.34 -9.69 -1.33
C ASP A 230 -17.27 -9.71 -0.25
N LEU A 231 -16.03 -9.29 -0.58
CA LEU A 231 -14.91 -9.31 0.35
C LEU A 231 -14.72 -7.93 1.00
N PHE A 232 -14.61 -7.94 2.32
CA PHE A 232 -14.42 -6.75 3.14
C PHE A 232 -13.07 -6.79 3.86
N TYR A 233 -12.85 -5.89 4.79
CA TYR A 233 -11.53 -5.71 5.41
C TYR A 233 -10.94 -6.99 6.01
N LYS A 234 -11.75 -7.87 6.58
CA LYS A 234 -11.25 -9.12 7.18
C LYS A 234 -10.63 -10.05 6.14
N GLU A 235 -11.36 -10.31 5.07
CA GLU A 235 -10.89 -11.16 3.98
C GLU A 235 -9.71 -10.51 3.26
N LEU A 236 -9.77 -9.20 3.01
CA LEU A 236 -8.70 -8.44 2.36
C LEU A 236 -7.41 -8.40 3.21
N LYS A 237 -7.52 -8.29 4.55
CA LYS A 237 -6.40 -8.47 5.48
C LYS A 237 -5.75 -9.84 5.31
N GLY A 238 -6.56 -10.88 5.34
CA GLY A 238 -6.09 -12.24 5.20
C GLY A 238 -5.38 -12.47 3.86
N ILE A 239 -5.96 -12.00 2.75
CA ILE A 239 -5.36 -12.08 1.41
C ILE A 239 -4.03 -11.31 1.35
N SER A 240 -4.01 -10.10 1.91
CA SER A 240 -2.79 -9.29 2.00
C SER A 240 -1.71 -9.97 2.84
N MET A 241 -2.09 -10.61 3.94
CA MET A 241 -1.17 -11.37 4.81
C MET A 241 -0.58 -12.57 4.10
N VAL A 242 -1.40 -13.37 3.42
CA VAL A 242 -0.95 -14.53 2.64
C VAL A 242 -0.02 -14.08 1.52
N MET A 243 -0.42 -13.06 0.75
CA MET A 243 0.42 -12.57 -0.34
C MET A 243 1.75 -12.01 0.17
N LYS A 244 1.74 -11.21 1.25
CA LYS A 244 2.96 -10.66 1.84
C LYS A 244 3.92 -11.75 2.35
N SER A 245 3.37 -12.88 2.83
CA SER A 245 4.18 -14.03 3.27
C SER A 245 4.89 -14.75 2.12
N PHE A 246 4.31 -14.74 0.92
CA PHE A 246 4.78 -15.53 -0.21
C PHE A 246 5.24 -14.69 -1.41
N GLU A 247 5.27 -13.38 -1.31
CA GLU A 247 5.58 -12.49 -2.44
C GLU A 247 6.94 -12.81 -3.08
N GLN A 248 7.96 -13.15 -2.27
CA GLN A 248 9.28 -13.51 -2.78
C GLN A 248 9.26 -14.86 -3.53
N VAL A 249 8.47 -15.83 -3.08
CA VAL A 249 8.27 -17.10 -3.81
C VAL A 249 7.58 -16.84 -5.15
N VAL A 250 6.56 -15.98 -5.17
CA VAL A 250 5.87 -15.57 -6.41
C VAL A 250 6.84 -14.91 -7.38
N PHE A 251 7.66 -13.97 -6.93
CA PHE A 251 8.66 -13.34 -7.78
C PHE A 251 9.76 -14.32 -8.24
N SER A 252 10.07 -15.36 -7.47
CA SER A 252 11.05 -16.37 -7.89
C SER A 252 10.60 -17.16 -9.12
N MET A 253 9.29 -17.24 -9.39
CA MET A 253 8.71 -17.84 -10.59
C MET A 253 8.73 -16.90 -11.81
N MET A 254 9.12 -15.64 -11.65
CA MET A 254 8.99 -14.60 -12.67
C MET A 254 10.34 -14.17 -13.24
N PRO A 255 10.38 -13.71 -14.51
CA PRO A 255 11.60 -13.16 -15.11
C PRO A 255 11.98 -11.83 -14.43
N LYS A 256 13.25 -11.44 -14.62
CA LYS A 256 13.77 -10.18 -14.05
C LYS A 256 12.96 -8.96 -14.46
N SER A 257 12.40 -8.95 -15.67
CA SER A 257 11.56 -7.85 -16.18
C SER A 257 10.33 -7.56 -15.30
N ARG A 258 9.79 -8.55 -14.58
CA ARG A 258 8.66 -8.34 -13.66
C ARG A 258 9.12 -7.88 -12.27
N TYR A 259 10.17 -8.48 -11.76
CA TYR A 259 10.71 -8.15 -10.45
C TYR A 259 11.22 -6.71 -10.29
N SER A 260 11.70 -6.10 -11.38
CA SER A 260 12.16 -4.71 -11.41
C SER A 260 11.22 -3.79 -12.21
N SER A 261 9.98 -4.21 -12.44
CA SER A 261 9.01 -3.46 -13.22
C SER A 261 8.37 -2.33 -12.38
N HIS A 262 8.28 -1.15 -12.96
CA HIS A 262 7.47 -0.05 -12.43
C HIS A 262 5.98 -0.45 -12.32
N TRP A 263 5.49 -1.28 -13.24
CA TRP A 263 4.11 -1.72 -13.35
C TRP A 263 3.74 -2.89 -12.42
N CYS A 264 4.72 -3.40 -11.64
CA CYS A 264 4.56 -4.56 -10.77
C CYS A 264 5.45 -4.42 -9.52
N LYS A 265 5.22 -3.34 -8.76
CA LYS A 265 5.95 -3.08 -7.50
C LYS A 265 5.59 -4.14 -6.44
N ASN A 266 6.47 -4.34 -5.47
CA ASN A 266 6.16 -5.12 -4.28
C ASN A 266 4.97 -4.51 -3.52
N MET A 267 4.27 -5.35 -2.75
CA MET A 267 3.25 -4.84 -1.83
C MET A 267 3.85 -3.83 -0.86
N ALA A 268 3.30 -2.64 -0.84
CA ALA A 268 3.76 -1.54 -0.01
C ALA A 268 3.41 -1.74 1.48
N ILE A 269 2.20 -2.27 1.75
CA ILE A 269 1.72 -2.48 3.12
C ILE A 269 2.49 -3.63 3.80
N ASP A 270 2.90 -3.44 5.05
CA ASP A 270 3.60 -4.45 5.85
C ASP A 270 2.65 -5.27 6.74
N LYS A 271 3.16 -6.40 7.26
CA LYS A 271 2.37 -7.33 8.08
C LYS A 271 1.87 -6.72 9.40
N LYS A 272 2.61 -5.76 9.99
CA LYS A 272 2.20 -5.11 11.23
C LYS A 272 0.97 -4.23 10.95
N THR A 273 1.06 -3.37 9.97
CA THR A 273 -0.06 -2.51 9.53
C THR A 273 -1.29 -3.35 9.16
N ILE A 274 -1.12 -4.44 8.40
CA ILE A 274 -2.23 -5.35 8.05
C ILE A 274 -2.95 -5.87 9.31
N ARG A 275 -2.24 -6.25 10.36
CA ARG A 275 -2.85 -6.75 11.61
C ARG A 275 -3.68 -5.71 12.33
N GLU A 276 -3.26 -4.47 12.32
CA GLU A 276 -3.87 -3.35 13.06
C GLU A 276 -5.18 -2.85 12.44
N ILE A 277 -5.46 -3.18 11.18
CA ILE A 277 -6.69 -2.78 10.47
C ILE A 277 -7.94 -3.43 11.08
N ASN A 278 -8.97 -2.62 11.37
CA ASN A 278 -10.21 -3.06 12.05
C ASN A 278 -11.51 -2.69 11.30
N SER A 279 -11.42 -2.01 10.17
CA SER A 279 -12.58 -1.57 9.39
C SER A 279 -12.28 -1.47 7.90
N ASN A 280 -13.32 -1.41 7.06
CA ASN A 280 -13.21 -1.18 5.62
C ASN A 280 -12.51 0.15 5.31
N LYS A 281 -12.89 1.22 6.03
CA LYS A 281 -12.31 2.55 5.86
C LYS A 281 -10.82 2.54 6.18
N GLU A 282 -10.45 1.92 7.29
CA GLU A 282 -9.06 1.81 7.71
C GLU A 282 -8.23 0.96 6.74
N PHE A 283 -8.82 -0.12 6.18
CA PHE A 283 -8.17 -0.94 5.16
C PHE A 283 -7.84 -0.10 3.91
N ILE A 284 -8.82 0.62 3.37
CA ILE A 284 -8.65 1.49 2.22
C ILE A 284 -7.55 2.52 2.51
N ARG A 285 -7.67 3.24 3.63
CA ARG A 285 -6.72 4.28 4.01
C ARG A 285 -5.30 3.74 4.16
N SER A 286 -5.11 2.66 4.92
CA SER A 286 -3.79 2.07 5.16
C SER A 286 -3.14 1.54 3.89
N TRP A 287 -3.94 0.95 2.98
CA TRP A 287 -3.41 0.44 1.73
C TRP A 287 -2.97 1.57 0.79
N TYR A 288 -3.82 2.60 0.58
CA TYR A 288 -3.46 3.73 -0.26
C TYR A 288 -2.31 4.55 0.34
N TRP A 289 -2.31 4.75 1.66
CA TRP A 289 -1.20 5.38 2.36
C TRP A 289 0.13 4.66 2.11
N ALA A 290 0.15 3.34 2.25
CA ALA A 290 1.34 2.55 1.98
C ALA A 290 1.79 2.65 0.51
N CYS A 291 0.88 2.89 -0.41
CA CYS A 291 1.17 3.11 -1.83
C CYS A 291 1.58 4.56 -2.15
N GLU A 292 1.57 5.48 -1.18
CA GLU A 292 1.81 6.93 -1.35
C GLU A 292 0.78 7.60 -2.29
N HIS A 293 -0.49 7.19 -2.19
CA HIS A 293 -1.60 7.70 -2.99
C HIS A 293 -2.86 7.89 -2.15
N SER A 294 -3.79 8.72 -2.67
CA SER A 294 -5.11 8.88 -2.07
C SER A 294 -6.13 7.91 -2.65
N PRO A 295 -7.13 7.47 -1.85
CA PRO A 295 -8.26 6.68 -2.33
C PRO A 295 -9.00 7.38 -3.48
N SER A 296 -9.32 6.63 -4.54
CA SER A 296 -9.96 7.18 -5.73
C SER A 296 -10.73 6.11 -6.49
N MET A 297 -11.81 6.52 -7.18
CA MET A 297 -12.52 5.72 -8.18
C MET A 297 -11.92 5.88 -9.58
N ASP A 298 -10.84 6.63 -9.75
CA ASP A 298 -10.18 6.82 -11.04
C ASP A 298 -9.43 5.55 -11.45
N LYS A 299 -9.78 5.00 -12.62
CA LYS A 299 -9.11 3.84 -13.22
C LYS A 299 -7.58 3.98 -13.24
N TYR A 300 -7.09 5.19 -13.46
CA TYR A 300 -5.67 5.47 -13.69
C TYR A 300 -4.89 5.89 -12.44
N ASN A 301 -5.45 5.69 -11.24
CA ASN A 301 -4.71 5.89 -9.99
C ASN A 301 -3.48 4.98 -9.95
N ASP A 302 -2.30 5.56 -9.71
CA ASP A 302 -1.01 4.85 -9.76
C ASP A 302 -0.81 3.80 -8.63
N ALA A 303 -1.67 3.82 -7.59
CA ALA A 303 -1.74 2.75 -6.60
C ALA A 303 -2.01 1.37 -7.23
N ARG A 304 -2.48 1.31 -8.49
CA ARG A 304 -2.64 0.06 -9.26
C ARG A 304 -1.33 -0.65 -9.63
N TYR A 305 -0.18 0.04 -9.59
CA TYR A 305 1.10 -0.50 -10.07
C TYR A 305 1.83 -1.41 -9.08
N HIS A 306 1.08 -2.14 -8.27
CA HIS A 306 1.60 -3.20 -7.40
C HIS A 306 1.27 -4.59 -7.97
N GLY A 307 2.10 -5.58 -7.66
CA GLY A 307 1.88 -6.96 -8.09
C GLY A 307 0.54 -7.52 -7.62
N LEU A 308 0.13 -7.22 -6.38
CA LEU A 308 -1.24 -7.35 -5.89
C LEU A 308 -1.88 -5.95 -5.94
N ASN A 309 -2.73 -5.73 -6.93
CA ASN A 309 -3.45 -4.47 -7.10
C ASN A 309 -4.80 -4.51 -6.40
N LEU A 310 -4.88 -3.86 -5.22
CA LEU A 310 -6.13 -3.73 -4.47
C LEU A 310 -6.92 -2.46 -4.83
N HIS A 311 -6.36 -1.54 -5.62
CA HIS A 311 -7.15 -0.47 -6.23
C HIS A 311 -8.26 -1.04 -7.14
N ALA A 312 -8.00 -2.17 -7.81
CA ALA A 312 -9.00 -2.88 -8.58
C ALA A 312 -10.21 -3.31 -7.73
N ARG A 313 -10.03 -3.59 -6.41
CA ARG A 313 -11.15 -3.89 -5.50
C ARG A 313 -12.07 -2.69 -5.31
N VAL A 314 -11.50 -1.51 -5.18
CA VAL A 314 -12.24 -0.26 -5.01
C VAL A 314 -12.94 0.15 -6.32
N TYR A 315 -12.20 0.10 -7.43
CA TYR A 315 -12.68 0.59 -8.73
C TYR A 315 -13.59 -0.42 -9.46
N LEU A 316 -13.17 -1.70 -9.54
CA LEU A 316 -13.86 -2.76 -10.30
C LEU A 316 -14.60 -3.76 -9.42
N GLY A 317 -14.25 -3.90 -8.14
CA GLY A 317 -14.73 -4.98 -7.28
C GLY A 317 -13.96 -6.30 -7.46
N THR A 318 -12.72 -6.25 -7.97
CA THR A 318 -11.85 -7.41 -8.18
C THR A 318 -10.52 -7.25 -7.46
N ILE A 319 -9.86 -8.35 -7.12
CA ILE A 319 -8.45 -8.37 -6.77
C ILE A 319 -7.68 -8.72 -8.03
N GLU A 320 -6.71 -7.87 -8.41
CA GLU A 320 -5.90 -8.07 -9.60
C GLU A 320 -4.48 -8.50 -9.23
N PHE A 321 -4.02 -9.58 -9.89
CA PHE A 321 -2.65 -10.09 -9.78
C PHE A 321 -1.87 -9.72 -11.05
N ARG A 322 -0.88 -8.84 -10.92
CA ARG A 322 -0.05 -8.31 -12.01
C ARG A 322 1.36 -8.89 -12.07
N TYR A 323 1.69 -9.89 -11.24
CA TYR A 323 3.04 -10.45 -11.13
C TYR A 323 3.53 -11.18 -12.39
N HIS A 324 2.63 -11.86 -13.14
CA HIS A 324 3.04 -12.75 -14.20
C HIS A 324 3.48 -11.99 -15.46
N SER A 325 4.55 -12.47 -16.10
CA SER A 325 4.97 -11.98 -17.42
C SER A 325 3.98 -12.44 -18.50
N GLY A 326 3.88 -11.71 -19.60
CA GLY A 326 3.07 -12.10 -20.74
C GLY A 326 3.33 -13.55 -21.18
N THR A 327 2.26 -14.25 -21.58
CA THR A 327 2.32 -15.61 -22.09
C THR A 327 1.05 -15.94 -22.87
N ASN A 328 1.20 -16.58 -24.05
CA ASN A 328 0.10 -17.12 -24.85
C ASN A 328 -0.12 -18.61 -24.57
N ASN A 329 0.67 -19.21 -23.71
CA ASN A 329 0.57 -20.65 -23.39
C ASN A 329 -0.57 -20.92 -22.40
N PRO A 330 -1.62 -21.65 -22.81
CA PRO A 330 -2.81 -21.86 -21.98
C PRO A 330 -2.49 -22.62 -20.67
N VAL A 331 -1.56 -23.55 -20.68
CA VAL A 331 -1.16 -24.29 -19.48
C VAL A 331 -0.55 -23.36 -18.43
N LYS A 332 0.28 -22.39 -18.87
CA LYS A 332 0.85 -21.40 -17.94
C LYS A 332 -0.21 -20.46 -17.38
N ILE A 333 -1.14 -20.02 -18.24
CA ILE A 333 -2.26 -19.15 -17.83
C ILE A 333 -3.12 -19.86 -16.77
N LYS A 334 -3.55 -21.11 -17.03
CA LYS A 334 -4.36 -21.91 -16.10
C LYS A 334 -3.66 -22.16 -14.76
N ASN A 335 -2.37 -22.51 -14.77
CA ASN A 335 -1.60 -22.70 -13.55
C ASN A 335 -1.47 -21.40 -12.75
N TRP A 336 -1.29 -20.26 -13.42
CA TRP A 336 -1.24 -18.97 -12.74
C TRP A 336 -2.58 -18.58 -12.12
N ILE A 337 -3.68 -18.78 -12.83
CA ILE A 337 -5.03 -18.61 -12.29
C ILE A 337 -5.23 -19.46 -11.03
N THR A 338 -4.81 -20.72 -11.07
CA THR A 338 -4.90 -21.64 -9.91
C THR A 338 -4.15 -21.10 -8.70
N ILE A 339 -2.93 -20.57 -8.89
CA ILE A 339 -2.14 -19.96 -7.82
C ILE A 339 -2.86 -18.73 -7.25
N CYS A 340 -3.35 -17.82 -8.10
CA CYS A 340 -4.06 -16.62 -7.67
C CYS A 340 -5.31 -16.96 -6.86
N GLN A 341 -6.12 -17.91 -7.33
CA GLN A 341 -7.31 -18.38 -6.63
C GLN A 341 -6.97 -19.01 -5.27
N SER A 342 -5.91 -19.84 -5.22
CA SER A 342 -5.46 -20.44 -3.96
C SER A 342 -5.02 -19.38 -2.92
N ILE A 343 -4.36 -18.31 -3.36
CA ILE A 343 -4.00 -17.18 -2.50
C ILE A 343 -5.24 -16.50 -1.93
N VAL A 344 -6.23 -16.22 -2.80
CA VAL A 344 -7.47 -15.55 -2.38
C VAL A 344 -8.26 -16.42 -1.42
N GLU A 345 -8.50 -17.70 -1.73
CA GLU A 345 -9.25 -18.60 -0.86
C GLU A 345 -8.56 -18.79 0.50
N LYS A 346 -7.23 -19.00 0.50
CA LYS A 346 -6.48 -19.10 1.76
C LYS A 346 -6.51 -17.80 2.56
N GLY A 347 -6.48 -16.66 1.89
CA GLY A 347 -6.63 -15.36 2.52
C GLY A 347 -8.01 -15.17 3.16
N ILE A 348 -9.08 -15.59 2.49
CA ILE A 348 -10.44 -15.56 3.04
C ILE A 348 -10.55 -16.45 4.29
N GLU A 349 -9.96 -17.65 4.25
CA GLU A 349 -9.90 -18.53 5.42
C GLU A 349 -9.15 -17.87 6.59
N LEU A 350 -7.97 -17.32 6.31
CA LEU A 350 -7.15 -16.64 7.29
C LEU A 350 -7.88 -15.43 7.89
N GLY A 351 -8.55 -14.63 7.09
CA GLY A 351 -9.29 -13.44 7.53
C GLY A 351 -10.38 -13.73 8.55
N LYS A 352 -10.91 -14.96 8.57
CA LYS A 352 -11.93 -15.39 9.55
C LYS A 352 -11.36 -15.65 10.94
N VAL A 353 -10.08 -16.02 11.03
CA VAL A 353 -9.45 -16.51 12.27
C VAL A 353 -8.29 -15.65 12.77
N MET A 354 -7.75 -14.74 11.94
CA MET A 354 -6.54 -14.01 12.27
C MET A 354 -6.69 -13.04 13.44
N ASP A 355 -7.92 -12.63 13.76
CA ASP A 355 -8.23 -11.77 14.92
C ASP A 355 -8.52 -12.57 16.20
N GLU A 356 -8.47 -13.93 16.12
CA GLU A 356 -8.59 -14.79 17.30
C GLU A 356 -7.29 -14.82 18.12
N VAL A 357 -7.40 -15.35 19.34
CA VAL A 357 -6.21 -15.55 20.20
C VAL A 357 -5.27 -16.59 19.56
N PRO A 358 -3.94 -16.39 19.63
CA PRO A 358 -2.95 -17.27 18.93
C PRO A 358 -3.05 -18.75 19.26
N GLU A 359 -3.55 -19.10 20.45
CA GLU A 359 -3.75 -20.47 20.90
C GLU A 359 -4.80 -21.24 20.08
N ASN A 360 -5.69 -20.54 19.38
CA ASN A 360 -6.71 -21.12 18.52
C ASN A 360 -6.23 -21.34 17.09
N TRP A 361 -5.05 -20.83 16.72
CA TRP A 361 -4.54 -20.95 15.36
C TRP A 361 -4.01 -22.35 15.08
N ASP A 362 -4.34 -22.87 13.89
CA ASP A 362 -3.67 -24.06 13.39
C ASP A 362 -2.21 -23.76 12.99
N SER A 363 -1.43 -24.79 12.67
CA SER A 363 -0.02 -24.63 12.34
C SER A 363 0.23 -23.76 11.11
N LYS A 364 -0.65 -23.80 10.10
CA LYS A 364 -0.57 -22.99 8.87
C LYS A 364 -0.85 -21.53 9.16
N THR A 365 -1.91 -21.26 9.91
CA THR A 365 -2.28 -19.92 10.39
C THR A 365 -1.16 -19.32 11.24
N HIS A 366 -0.61 -20.12 12.17
CA HIS A 366 0.49 -19.66 13.02
C HIS A 366 1.70 -19.24 12.19
N LYS A 367 2.13 -20.04 11.21
CA LYS A 367 3.23 -19.66 10.29
C LYS A 367 2.93 -18.35 9.55
N LEU A 368 1.75 -18.21 8.93
CA LEU A 368 1.35 -17.00 8.19
C LEU A 368 1.39 -15.75 9.07
N MET A 369 0.99 -15.88 10.34
CA MET A 369 0.90 -14.77 11.27
C MET A 369 2.22 -14.40 11.95
N THR A 370 3.12 -15.34 12.17
CA THR A 370 4.33 -15.12 12.99
C THR A 370 5.62 -15.03 12.19
N GLU A 371 5.73 -15.74 11.06
CA GLU A 371 6.94 -15.75 10.24
C GLU A 371 6.92 -14.59 9.22
N ASN A 372 8.03 -13.90 9.06
CA ASN A 372 8.12 -12.76 8.15
C ASN A 372 8.07 -13.20 6.69
N GLU A 373 8.82 -14.25 6.35
CA GLU A 373 8.89 -14.80 4.99
C GLU A 373 8.78 -16.33 5.07
N LEU A 374 7.94 -16.90 4.23
CA LEU A 374 7.74 -18.32 4.09
C LEU A 374 8.34 -18.80 2.77
N GLY A 375 8.87 -20.02 2.77
CA GLY A 375 9.54 -20.60 1.62
C GLY A 375 8.61 -21.36 0.68
N LEU A 376 9.21 -21.93 -0.38
CA LEU A 376 8.52 -22.68 -1.43
C LEU A 376 7.75 -23.90 -0.90
N ALA A 377 8.31 -24.62 0.07
CA ALA A 377 7.64 -25.78 0.67
C ALA A 377 6.33 -25.38 1.35
N ASP A 378 6.37 -24.30 2.15
CA ASP A 378 5.18 -23.73 2.81
C ASP A 378 4.17 -23.20 1.78
N PHE A 379 4.65 -22.56 0.71
CA PHE A 379 3.80 -22.07 -0.38
C PHE A 379 2.99 -23.22 -1.00
N ILE A 380 3.62 -24.33 -1.33
CA ILE A 380 2.95 -25.50 -1.92
C ILE A 380 2.00 -26.14 -0.92
N GLU A 381 2.41 -26.30 0.34
CA GLU A 381 1.62 -26.93 1.38
C GLU A 381 0.41 -26.09 1.83
N ILE A 382 0.66 -24.82 2.18
CA ILE A 382 -0.37 -23.94 2.76
C ILE A 382 -1.43 -23.58 1.72
N LEU A 383 -1.02 -23.34 0.47
CA LEU A 383 -1.94 -23.05 -0.63
C LEU A 383 -2.48 -24.30 -1.35
N GLU A 384 -2.10 -25.50 -0.89
CA GLU A 384 -2.54 -26.79 -1.43
C GLU A 384 -2.27 -26.96 -2.93
N LEU A 385 -1.10 -26.53 -3.39
CA LEU A 385 -0.68 -26.51 -4.78
C LEU A 385 0.05 -27.79 -5.24
N SER A 386 -0.13 -28.90 -4.54
CA SER A 386 0.57 -30.18 -4.83
C SER A 386 0.34 -30.66 -6.28
N SER A 387 -0.85 -30.45 -6.84
CA SER A 387 -1.19 -30.85 -8.22
C SER A 387 -0.40 -30.10 -9.30
N ILE A 388 0.08 -28.90 -9.01
CA ILE A 388 0.88 -28.06 -9.93
C ILE A 388 2.29 -27.80 -9.40
N SER A 389 2.71 -28.51 -8.36
CA SER A 389 4.02 -28.29 -7.72
C SER A 389 5.18 -28.43 -8.69
N GLN A 390 5.11 -29.41 -9.61
CA GLN A 390 6.13 -29.61 -10.63
C GLN A 390 6.27 -28.39 -11.55
N TYR A 391 5.14 -27.80 -11.99
CA TYR A 391 5.15 -26.54 -12.77
C TYR A 391 5.83 -25.40 -12.00
N ILE A 392 5.52 -25.24 -10.72
CA ILE A 392 6.11 -24.20 -9.86
C ILE A 392 7.64 -24.41 -9.76
N ILE A 393 8.08 -25.63 -9.50
CA ILE A 393 9.50 -26.00 -9.42
C ILE A 393 10.22 -25.70 -10.73
N GLU A 394 9.64 -26.08 -11.88
CA GLU A 394 10.19 -25.81 -13.20
C GLU A 394 10.34 -24.32 -13.49
N ARG A 395 9.34 -23.50 -13.09
CA ARG A 395 9.40 -22.03 -13.24
C ARG A 395 10.55 -21.42 -12.44
N ILE A 396 10.69 -21.77 -11.16
CA ILE A 396 11.76 -21.28 -10.28
C ILE A 396 13.13 -21.70 -10.85
N ARG A 397 13.26 -22.96 -11.25
CA ARG A 397 14.49 -23.46 -11.86
C ARG A 397 14.85 -22.74 -13.16
N LYS A 398 13.86 -22.49 -14.02
CA LYS A 398 14.06 -21.75 -15.29
C LYS A 398 14.71 -20.39 -15.08
N PHE A 399 14.30 -19.65 -14.07
CA PHE A 399 14.83 -18.33 -13.76
C PHE A 399 16.02 -18.37 -12.80
N ASN A 400 16.36 -19.56 -12.28
CA ASN A 400 17.45 -19.78 -11.32
C ASN A 400 17.42 -18.78 -10.16
N ARG A 401 16.23 -18.56 -9.62
CA ARG A 401 15.96 -17.56 -8.62
C ARG A 401 15.27 -18.22 -7.44
N TYR A 402 15.90 -18.11 -6.29
CA TYR A 402 15.44 -18.75 -5.06
C TYR A 402 15.28 -17.68 -4.00
N SER A 403 14.16 -17.68 -3.28
CA SER A 403 13.94 -16.75 -2.16
C SER A 403 14.86 -17.08 -0.99
N THR A 404 15.12 -18.38 -0.79
CA THR A 404 16.01 -18.87 0.27
C THR A 404 16.93 -20.02 -0.23
N GLU A 405 17.98 -20.36 0.53
CA GLU A 405 18.80 -21.53 0.23
C GLU A 405 18.00 -22.84 0.44
N ASN A 406 17.05 -22.85 1.37
CA ASN A 406 16.14 -23.98 1.55
C ASN A 406 15.28 -24.22 0.31
N ASP A 407 14.84 -23.16 -0.38
CA ASP A 407 14.07 -23.27 -1.62
C ASP A 407 14.93 -23.85 -2.75
N ARG A 408 16.20 -23.46 -2.84
CA ARG A 408 17.15 -24.06 -3.79
C ARG A 408 17.28 -25.57 -3.55
N GLN A 409 17.45 -25.98 -2.30
CA GLN A 409 17.56 -27.37 -1.93
C GLN A 409 16.25 -28.14 -2.18
N TYR A 410 15.11 -27.54 -1.87
CA TYR A 410 13.79 -28.10 -2.15
C TYR A 410 13.59 -28.36 -3.65
N VAL A 411 13.89 -27.36 -4.50
CA VAL A 411 13.81 -27.48 -5.97
C VAL A 411 14.74 -28.59 -6.48
N THR A 412 15.97 -28.64 -5.97
CA THR A 412 16.94 -29.65 -6.38
C THR A 412 16.47 -31.07 -6.06
N ASN A 413 15.88 -31.29 -4.89
CA ASN A 413 15.45 -32.59 -4.39
C ASN A 413 14.14 -33.08 -5.01
N ASN A 414 13.26 -32.16 -5.42
CA ASN A 414 11.91 -32.49 -5.91
C ASN A 414 11.75 -32.32 -7.42
N PHE A 415 12.80 -31.88 -8.12
CA PHE A 415 12.75 -31.79 -9.56
C PHE A 415 12.82 -33.19 -10.19
N THR A 416 11.75 -33.63 -10.82
CA THR A 416 11.74 -34.84 -11.64
C THR A 416 11.98 -34.45 -13.09
N ASN A 417 12.99 -35.04 -13.75
CA ASN A 417 13.17 -34.94 -15.18
C ASN A 417 11.99 -35.65 -15.87
N SER A 418 10.85 -34.97 -16.01
CA SER A 418 9.81 -35.43 -16.91
C SER A 418 10.30 -35.31 -18.33
N THR A 419 10.71 -36.42 -18.94
CA THR A 419 10.84 -36.56 -20.39
C THR A 419 9.43 -36.57 -20.99
N SER A 420 8.78 -35.42 -21.03
CA SER A 420 7.56 -35.20 -21.79
C SER A 420 7.60 -33.77 -22.31
N SER A 421 7.86 -33.73 -23.60
CA SER A 421 7.68 -32.63 -24.53
C SER A 421 6.52 -31.67 -24.15
N VAL A 422 6.85 -30.42 -23.92
CA VAL A 422 5.95 -29.29 -24.18
C VAL A 422 6.71 -28.23 -24.98
#